data_ea90b943f9ba519352a2b3605c1ce5e4
#
_entry.id   ea90b943f9ba519352a2b3605c1ce5e4
#
_cell.length_a   1.000
_cell.length_b   1.000
_cell.length_c   1.000
_cell.angle_alpha   90.00
_cell.angle_beta   90.00
_cell.angle_gamma   90.00
#
_symmetry.space_group_name_H-M   'P 1'
#
loop_
_entity.id
_entity.type
_entity.pdbx_description
1 polymer ?
#
loop_
_entity_poly.entity_id
_entity_poly.type
_entity_poly.pdbx_seq_one_letter_code
_entity_poly.pdbx_strand_id
1 'polypeptide(L)'
;APVVDIDRNWRNPITNVRTYGDDPDRVLACGVNYIKAAKEENVLVAIKHFPGDGCDEVDQHILTSVNSLSCEEWDATYGKIYSGLIQAGAQTVMVGHIAQPAYQKAYNPDFPDKLVPATLSPELLKGLLRKKLGFNGLIVTDSTCMVGFSCAMEREKAVPYAIEAGCDMFLFNKDLDEDYRYMLNGYRQGILSEQRLDEAITRILATKAALGLYKKAKSEIVPTEEALRVMRSDEHVTWAKESANAAVTLVKDTQKILPLSPRKTKKVLLEIMGDFPSNERVLESFRSKLVKEGFDVTIYEPENFETAKFDVGTFKKSYDLVIYIGNVENASNKVTNRLSWYTFWGNGNNVPWFVAERPVMFISLANPVSYTHLRA
;
A
#
# COMPACT_ATOMS: atom_id res chain seq x y z
N ALA A 1 -2.61 -4.09 -9.92
CA ALA A 1 -3.15 -2.75 -9.81
C ALA A 1 -4.43 -2.65 -10.62
N PRO A 2 -5.34 -1.79 -10.20
CA PRO A 2 -5.22 -0.80 -9.13
C PRO A 2 -5.44 -1.36 -7.71
N VAL A 3 -4.94 -0.65 -6.68
CA VAL A 3 -5.32 -0.88 -5.28
C VAL A 3 -6.65 -0.14 -5.06
N VAL A 4 -7.69 -0.89 -4.71
CA VAL A 4 -9.05 -0.36 -4.51
C VAL A 4 -9.55 -0.55 -3.07
N ASP A 5 -8.60 -0.76 -2.18
CA ASP A 5 -8.82 -0.74 -0.74
C ASP A 5 -9.23 0.67 -0.29
N ILE A 6 -9.82 0.78 0.88
CA ILE A 6 -10.27 2.04 1.46
C ILE A 6 -9.45 2.32 2.72
N ASP A 7 -8.88 3.53 2.84
CA ASP A 7 -8.14 3.95 4.03
C ASP A 7 -9.10 4.30 5.19
N ARG A 8 -9.68 3.28 5.81
CA ARG A 8 -10.62 3.43 6.94
C ARG A 8 -9.90 3.55 8.27
N ASN A 9 -8.73 2.95 8.38
CA ASN A 9 -7.91 2.96 9.57
C ASN A 9 -6.52 3.51 9.25
N TRP A 10 -6.29 4.74 9.62
CA TRP A 10 -5.01 5.42 9.41
C TRP A 10 -3.80 4.71 10.06
N ARG A 11 -4.05 3.77 11.00
CA ARG A 11 -3.00 2.95 11.59
C ARG A 11 -2.60 1.76 10.75
N ASN A 12 -3.37 1.43 9.71
CA ASN A 12 -2.98 0.36 8.80
C ASN A 12 -1.64 0.71 8.13
N PRO A 13 -0.59 -0.11 8.31
CA PRO A 13 0.76 0.25 7.86
C PRO A 13 0.97 0.07 6.37
N ILE A 14 0.04 -0.59 5.66
CA ILE A 14 0.25 -0.97 4.26
C ILE A 14 -0.71 -0.28 3.29
N THR A 15 -1.95 0.00 3.67
CA THR A 15 -2.94 0.60 2.76
C THR A 15 -2.76 2.09 2.59
N ASN A 16 -2.74 2.83 3.64
CA ASN A 16 -2.55 4.27 3.80
C ASN A 16 -2.31 5.05 2.47
N VAL A 17 -1.07 5.34 2.09
CA VAL A 17 -0.74 6.08 0.85
C VAL A 17 -0.86 5.25 -0.44
N ARG A 18 -1.19 3.98 -0.37
CA ARG A 18 -1.38 3.11 -1.55
C ARG A 18 -2.80 3.15 -2.08
N THR A 19 -3.75 3.66 -1.31
CA THR A 19 -5.17 3.78 -1.69
C THR A 19 -5.46 5.12 -2.35
N TYR A 20 -6.64 5.23 -2.93
CA TYR A 20 -7.18 6.50 -3.43
C TYR A 20 -7.91 7.32 -2.34
N GLY A 21 -7.74 6.93 -1.07
CA GLY A 21 -8.29 7.58 0.11
C GLY A 21 -9.40 6.80 0.80
N ASP A 22 -10.20 7.51 1.57
CA ASP A 22 -11.24 6.99 2.47
C ASP A 22 -12.66 7.03 1.90
N ASP A 23 -12.84 7.70 0.75
CA ASP A 23 -14.13 7.86 0.07
C ASP A 23 -14.34 6.77 -0.99
N PRO A 24 -15.35 5.87 -0.81
CA PRO A 24 -15.65 4.81 -1.76
C PRO A 24 -15.96 5.29 -3.19
N ASP A 25 -16.57 6.47 -3.35
CA ASP A 25 -16.90 7.01 -4.66
C ASP A 25 -15.65 7.47 -5.41
N ARG A 26 -14.71 8.08 -4.71
CA ARG A 26 -13.39 8.45 -5.27
C ARG A 26 -12.61 7.20 -5.67
N VAL A 27 -12.55 6.19 -4.79
CA VAL A 27 -11.87 4.93 -5.07
C VAL A 27 -12.46 4.26 -6.31
N LEU A 28 -13.79 4.20 -6.41
CA LEU A 28 -14.48 3.65 -7.57
C LEU A 28 -14.13 4.43 -8.85
N ALA A 29 -14.24 5.76 -8.81
CA ALA A 29 -13.96 6.61 -9.98
C ALA A 29 -12.51 6.46 -10.47
N CYS A 30 -11.54 6.44 -9.56
CA CYS A 30 -10.13 6.20 -9.89
C CYS A 30 -9.91 4.81 -10.49
N GLY A 31 -10.52 3.77 -9.90
CA GLY A 31 -10.45 2.39 -10.40
C GLY A 31 -11.04 2.24 -11.79
N VAL A 32 -12.20 2.87 -12.07
CA VAL A 32 -12.83 2.86 -13.39
C VAL A 32 -11.93 3.51 -14.45
N ASN A 33 -11.33 4.65 -14.14
CA ASN A 33 -10.41 5.33 -15.06
C ASN A 33 -9.13 4.51 -15.31
N TYR A 34 -8.62 3.84 -14.26
CA TYR A 34 -7.48 2.94 -14.40
C TYR A 34 -7.79 1.77 -15.33
N ILE A 35 -8.98 1.14 -15.20
CA ILE A 35 -9.42 0.06 -16.07
C ILE A 35 -9.54 0.53 -17.51
N LYS A 36 -10.12 1.71 -17.74
CA LYS A 36 -10.25 2.28 -19.10
C LYS A 36 -8.90 2.48 -19.76
N ALA A 37 -7.97 3.15 -19.11
CA ALA A 37 -6.63 3.41 -19.63
C ALA A 37 -5.86 2.11 -19.93
N ALA A 38 -5.93 1.12 -19.03
CA ALA A 38 -5.27 -0.17 -19.25
C ALA A 38 -5.87 -0.94 -20.45
N LYS A 39 -7.19 -0.86 -20.64
CA LYS A 39 -7.87 -1.49 -21.79
C LYS A 39 -7.44 -0.89 -23.13
N GLU A 40 -7.24 0.42 -23.21
CA GLU A 40 -6.75 1.10 -24.41
C GLU A 40 -5.40 0.53 -24.86
N GLU A 41 -4.56 0.11 -23.90
CA GLU A 41 -3.26 -0.49 -24.15
C GLU A 41 -3.28 -2.04 -24.18
N ASN A 42 -4.47 -2.66 -24.19
CA ASN A 42 -4.66 -4.12 -24.14
C ASN A 42 -3.95 -4.78 -22.94
N VAL A 43 -3.95 -4.11 -21.79
CA VAL A 43 -3.37 -4.61 -20.53
C VAL A 43 -4.49 -4.98 -19.56
N LEU A 44 -4.43 -6.18 -18.98
CA LEU A 44 -5.36 -6.60 -17.95
C LEU A 44 -5.01 -5.94 -16.61
N VAL A 45 -6.05 -5.62 -15.86
CA VAL A 45 -5.92 -5.11 -14.49
C VAL A 45 -6.36 -6.16 -13.48
N ALA A 46 -5.68 -6.21 -12.34
CA ALA A 46 -6.08 -6.98 -11.17
C ALA A 46 -6.51 -6.00 -10.07
N ILE A 47 -7.81 -5.84 -9.87
CA ILE A 47 -8.33 -5.04 -8.77
C ILE A 47 -8.08 -5.76 -7.45
N LYS A 48 -7.60 -5.01 -6.41
CA LYS A 48 -7.07 -5.62 -5.19
C LYS A 48 -7.20 -4.73 -3.96
N HIS A 49 -7.21 -5.32 -2.78
CA HIS A 49 -7.11 -6.76 -2.41
C HIS A 49 -8.47 -7.25 -1.88
N PHE A 50 -9.17 -8.09 -2.64
CA PHE A 50 -10.48 -8.60 -2.22
C PHE A 50 -10.37 -9.44 -0.92
N PRO A 51 -11.28 -9.32 0.06
CA PRO A 51 -12.54 -8.55 0.10
C PRO A 51 -12.38 -7.08 0.53
N GLY A 52 -11.18 -6.55 0.61
CA GLY A 52 -10.86 -5.17 0.92
C GLY A 52 -10.03 -5.02 2.18
N ASP A 53 -8.85 -4.41 2.04
CA ASP A 53 -7.95 -4.04 3.14
C ASP A 53 -8.25 -2.63 3.65
N GLY A 54 -7.61 -2.24 4.75
CA GLY A 54 -7.68 -0.88 5.32
C GLY A 54 -8.59 -0.71 6.53
N CYS A 55 -9.24 -1.79 7.01
CA CYS A 55 -10.04 -1.76 8.26
C CYS A 55 -9.17 -2.07 9.49
N ASP A 56 -8.23 -3.00 9.36
CA ASP A 56 -7.40 -3.52 10.43
C ASP A 56 -6.10 -2.72 10.59
N GLU A 57 -5.46 -2.83 11.74
CA GLU A 57 -4.09 -2.36 12.00
C GLU A 57 -3.03 -3.41 11.60
N VAL A 58 -3.47 -4.62 11.24
CA VAL A 58 -2.60 -5.75 10.92
C VAL A 58 -2.27 -5.78 9.43
N ASP A 59 -0.99 -5.93 9.15
CA ASP A 59 -0.48 -6.17 7.80
C ASP A 59 -0.62 -7.65 7.44
N GLN A 60 -1.28 -7.97 6.33
CA GLN A 60 -1.46 -9.33 5.82
C GLN A 60 -0.15 -10.05 5.47
N HIS A 61 0.99 -9.33 5.36
CA HIS A 61 2.31 -9.94 5.23
C HIS A 61 2.77 -10.62 6.52
N ILE A 62 2.27 -10.18 7.68
CA ILE A 62 2.69 -10.64 9.01
C ILE A 62 1.66 -11.58 9.64
N LEU A 63 0.36 -11.35 9.38
CA LEU A 63 -0.75 -12.15 9.94
C LEU A 63 -1.99 -11.98 9.04
N THR A 64 -2.99 -12.87 9.18
CA THR A 64 -4.29 -12.68 8.51
C THR A 64 -4.93 -11.39 9.00
N SER A 65 -5.16 -10.43 8.09
CA SER A 65 -5.87 -9.18 8.36
C SER A 65 -7.39 -9.40 8.37
N VAL A 66 -8.14 -8.47 8.96
CA VAL A 66 -9.60 -8.59 9.11
C VAL A 66 -10.32 -7.38 8.56
N ASN A 67 -11.23 -7.60 7.64
CA ASN A 67 -12.27 -6.64 7.31
C ASN A 67 -13.46 -6.89 8.24
N SER A 68 -13.58 -6.08 9.27
CA SER A 68 -14.54 -6.25 10.37
C SER A 68 -15.93 -5.69 10.12
N LEU A 69 -16.21 -5.22 8.90
CA LEU A 69 -17.50 -4.61 8.56
C LEU A 69 -18.63 -5.64 8.58
N SER A 70 -19.85 -5.19 8.94
CA SER A 70 -21.06 -5.94 8.70
C SER A 70 -21.29 -6.17 7.20
N CYS A 71 -22.20 -7.07 6.83
CA CYS A 71 -22.54 -7.29 5.44
C CYS A 71 -23.07 -6.02 4.76
N GLU A 72 -23.91 -5.25 5.47
CA GLU A 72 -24.51 -4.01 4.99
C GLU A 72 -23.46 -2.91 4.79
N GLU A 73 -22.57 -2.73 5.75
CA GLU A 73 -21.48 -1.75 5.66
C GLU A 73 -20.51 -2.10 4.55
N TRP A 74 -20.18 -3.39 4.40
CA TRP A 74 -19.33 -3.88 3.34
C TRP A 74 -19.97 -3.65 1.97
N ASP A 75 -21.27 -3.96 1.80
CA ASP A 75 -22.01 -3.73 0.56
C ASP A 75 -22.04 -2.27 0.16
N ALA A 76 -22.24 -1.37 1.14
CA ALA A 76 -22.28 0.07 0.91
C ALA A 76 -20.89 0.69 0.55
N THR A 77 -19.80 -0.02 0.80
CA THR A 77 -18.44 0.47 0.61
C THR A 77 -17.66 -0.38 -0.39
N TYR A 78 -17.00 -1.42 0.06
CA TYR A 78 -16.23 -2.32 -0.82
C TYR A 78 -17.09 -3.03 -1.86
N GLY A 79 -18.29 -3.46 -1.48
CA GLY A 79 -19.26 -4.08 -2.40
C GLY A 79 -19.62 -3.16 -3.55
N LYS A 80 -19.87 -1.88 -3.26
CA LYS A 80 -20.10 -0.84 -4.28
C LYS A 80 -18.92 -0.70 -5.23
N ILE A 81 -17.70 -0.65 -4.69
CA ILE A 81 -16.46 -0.53 -5.48
C ILE A 81 -16.30 -1.76 -6.37
N TYR A 82 -16.31 -2.97 -5.82
CA TYR A 82 -16.11 -4.19 -6.60
C TYR A 82 -17.20 -4.37 -7.67
N SER A 83 -18.49 -4.15 -7.33
CA SER A 83 -19.58 -4.20 -8.30
C SER A 83 -19.38 -3.22 -9.45
N GLY A 84 -19.06 -1.96 -9.15
CA GLY A 84 -18.85 -0.94 -10.17
C GLY A 84 -17.64 -1.23 -11.06
N LEU A 85 -16.53 -1.76 -10.49
CA LEU A 85 -15.34 -2.12 -11.26
C LEU A 85 -15.55 -3.38 -12.12
N ILE A 86 -16.32 -4.35 -11.64
CA ILE A 86 -16.73 -5.51 -12.44
C ILE A 86 -17.57 -5.06 -13.63
N GLN A 87 -18.54 -4.14 -13.41
CA GLN A 87 -19.35 -3.55 -14.49
C GLN A 87 -18.51 -2.72 -15.46
N ALA A 88 -17.48 -2.02 -14.98
CA ALA A 88 -16.51 -1.32 -15.83
C ALA A 88 -15.60 -2.27 -16.62
N GLY A 89 -15.67 -3.57 -16.33
CA GLY A 89 -15.00 -4.66 -17.03
C GLY A 89 -13.62 -5.01 -16.48
N ALA A 90 -13.46 -4.98 -15.16
CA ALA A 90 -12.33 -5.62 -14.51
C ALA A 90 -12.31 -7.12 -14.86
N GLN A 91 -11.17 -7.63 -15.29
CA GLN A 91 -11.01 -9.00 -15.77
C GLN A 91 -10.28 -9.90 -14.79
N THR A 92 -9.58 -9.32 -13.83
CA THR A 92 -8.86 -10.07 -12.80
C THR A 92 -9.10 -9.45 -11.43
N VAL A 93 -9.25 -10.30 -10.43
CA VAL A 93 -9.31 -9.93 -9.00
C VAL A 93 -8.15 -10.61 -8.28
N MET A 94 -7.35 -9.84 -7.56
CA MET A 94 -6.40 -10.40 -6.60
C MET A 94 -7.05 -10.47 -5.23
N VAL A 95 -7.03 -11.66 -4.66
CA VAL A 95 -7.60 -11.95 -3.35
C VAL A 95 -6.52 -11.85 -2.29
N GLY A 96 -6.76 -11.02 -1.28
CA GLY A 96 -5.86 -10.83 -0.16
C GLY A 96 -5.98 -11.94 0.90
N HIS A 97 -5.01 -11.97 1.81
CA HIS A 97 -5.06 -12.84 2.99
C HIS A 97 -5.83 -12.14 4.12
N ILE A 98 -7.07 -11.79 3.81
CA ILE A 98 -7.98 -10.98 4.63
C ILE A 98 -9.23 -11.77 4.93
N ALA A 99 -9.58 -11.91 6.19
CA ALA A 99 -10.84 -12.49 6.62
C ALA A 99 -11.96 -11.45 6.55
N GLN A 100 -13.18 -11.89 6.23
CA GLN A 100 -14.40 -11.08 6.33
C GLN A 100 -15.47 -11.91 7.06
N PRO A 101 -15.44 -11.91 8.41
CA PRO A 101 -16.22 -12.85 9.22
C PRO A 101 -17.74 -12.73 9.04
N ALA A 102 -18.26 -11.52 8.80
CA ALA A 102 -19.70 -11.33 8.64
C ALA A 102 -20.24 -12.08 7.41
N TYR A 103 -19.56 -11.98 6.26
CA TYR A 103 -19.95 -12.73 5.06
C TYR A 103 -19.64 -14.21 5.16
N GLN A 104 -18.56 -14.61 5.82
CA GLN A 104 -18.26 -16.03 6.05
C GLN A 104 -19.37 -16.69 6.84
N LYS A 105 -19.83 -16.06 7.93
CA LYS A 105 -20.98 -16.55 8.73
C LYS A 105 -22.32 -16.46 8.00
N ALA A 106 -22.54 -15.43 7.18
CA ALA A 106 -23.76 -15.29 6.41
C ALA A 106 -23.95 -16.41 5.37
N TYR A 107 -22.88 -16.91 4.76
CA TYR A 107 -22.92 -18.03 3.81
C TYR A 107 -22.80 -19.40 4.49
N ASN A 108 -22.18 -19.46 5.67
CA ASN A 108 -22.02 -20.66 6.46
C ASN A 108 -22.23 -20.34 7.94
N PRO A 109 -23.46 -20.50 8.47
CA PRO A 109 -23.78 -20.24 9.87
C PRO A 109 -22.90 -21.01 10.88
N ASP A 110 -22.42 -22.18 10.47
CA ASP A 110 -21.53 -23.05 11.27
C ASP A 110 -20.05 -22.74 11.03
N PHE A 111 -19.74 -21.58 10.40
CA PHE A 111 -18.35 -21.18 10.14
C PHE A 111 -17.56 -21.15 11.45
N PRO A 112 -16.38 -21.79 11.49
CA PRO A 112 -15.61 -21.93 12.71
C PRO A 112 -15.17 -20.56 13.26
N ASP A 113 -15.07 -20.44 14.57
CA ASP A 113 -14.61 -19.22 15.24
C ASP A 113 -13.08 -19.09 15.15
N LYS A 114 -12.61 -18.95 13.91
CA LYS A 114 -11.20 -18.72 13.56
C LYS A 114 -11.11 -17.78 12.36
N LEU A 115 -10.00 -17.10 12.24
CA LEU A 115 -9.73 -16.28 11.07
C LEU A 115 -9.29 -17.16 9.88
N VAL A 116 -10.08 -17.13 8.82
CA VAL A 116 -9.76 -17.80 7.55
C VAL A 116 -9.65 -16.73 6.48
N PRO A 117 -8.48 -16.56 5.85
CA PRO A 117 -8.30 -15.55 4.81
C PRO A 117 -9.15 -15.89 3.56
N ALA A 118 -9.53 -14.85 2.83
CA ALA A 118 -10.36 -15.00 1.63
C ALA A 118 -9.77 -15.96 0.60
N THR A 119 -8.45 -16.05 0.50
CA THR A 119 -7.75 -17.02 -0.36
C THR A 119 -8.05 -18.49 -0.04
N LEU A 120 -8.54 -18.79 1.16
CA LEU A 120 -8.90 -20.12 1.63
C LEU A 120 -10.39 -20.22 2.02
N SER A 121 -11.26 -19.29 1.60
CA SER A 121 -12.68 -19.25 1.97
C SER A 121 -13.59 -19.39 0.76
N PRO A 122 -14.22 -20.55 0.57
CA PRO A 122 -15.25 -20.76 -0.45
C PRO A 122 -16.43 -19.79 -0.29
N GLU A 123 -16.78 -19.41 0.93
CA GLU A 123 -17.85 -18.46 1.22
C GLU A 123 -17.58 -17.10 0.55
N LEU A 124 -16.34 -16.63 0.63
CA LEU A 124 -15.96 -15.35 0.05
C LEU A 124 -15.72 -15.47 -1.47
N LEU A 125 -15.07 -16.54 -1.92
CA LEU A 125 -14.73 -16.69 -3.33
C LEU A 125 -15.90 -17.16 -4.18
N LYS A 126 -16.54 -18.27 -3.81
CA LYS A 126 -17.68 -18.83 -4.54
C LYS A 126 -18.99 -18.10 -4.20
N GLY A 127 -19.22 -17.80 -2.91
CA GLY A 127 -20.44 -17.14 -2.42
C GLY A 127 -20.48 -15.65 -2.76
N LEU A 128 -19.54 -14.88 -2.20
CA LEU A 128 -19.57 -13.42 -2.34
C LEU A 128 -19.08 -12.97 -3.72
N LEU A 129 -17.87 -13.35 -4.14
CA LEU A 129 -17.26 -12.82 -5.36
C LEU A 129 -17.91 -13.39 -6.63
N ARG A 130 -18.05 -14.72 -6.74
CA ARG A 130 -18.64 -15.34 -7.92
C ARG A 130 -20.16 -15.16 -7.99
N LYS A 131 -20.88 -15.57 -6.94
CA LYS A 131 -22.35 -15.63 -6.98
C LYS A 131 -23.00 -14.28 -6.74
N LYS A 132 -22.66 -13.56 -5.65
CA LYS A 132 -23.31 -12.28 -5.32
C LYS A 132 -22.87 -11.16 -6.24
N LEU A 133 -21.55 -10.98 -6.46
CA LEU A 133 -21.02 -9.92 -7.31
C LEU A 133 -21.00 -10.28 -8.80
N GLY A 134 -21.25 -11.52 -9.17
CA GLY A 134 -21.31 -11.99 -10.57
C GLY A 134 -19.95 -11.98 -11.29
N PHE A 135 -18.82 -11.99 -10.56
CA PHE A 135 -17.51 -11.97 -11.19
C PHE A 135 -17.15 -13.30 -11.85
N ASN A 136 -16.96 -13.29 -13.17
CA ASN A 136 -16.56 -14.49 -13.92
C ASN A 136 -15.14 -14.44 -14.49
N GLY A 137 -14.38 -13.40 -14.19
CA GLY A 137 -12.97 -13.28 -14.61
C GLY A 137 -12.00 -14.14 -13.79
N LEU A 138 -10.72 -13.89 -13.97
CA LEU A 138 -9.63 -14.63 -13.33
C LEU A 138 -9.46 -14.18 -11.87
N ILE A 139 -9.44 -15.13 -10.95
CA ILE A 139 -9.12 -14.90 -9.54
C ILE A 139 -7.69 -15.38 -9.27
N VAL A 140 -6.82 -14.47 -8.81
CA VAL A 140 -5.44 -14.78 -8.42
C VAL A 140 -5.28 -14.58 -6.92
N THR A 141 -4.45 -15.40 -6.28
CA THR A 141 -4.09 -15.17 -4.87
C THR A 141 -3.19 -13.94 -4.76
N ASP A 142 -3.09 -13.34 -3.58
CA ASP A 142 -1.91 -12.56 -3.22
C ASP A 142 -0.73 -13.49 -2.96
N SER A 143 0.43 -12.94 -2.64
CA SER A 143 1.66 -13.73 -2.44
C SER A 143 1.48 -14.77 -1.34
N THR A 144 1.58 -16.04 -1.70
CA THR A 144 1.44 -17.14 -0.75
C THR A 144 2.65 -17.34 0.17
N CYS A 145 3.70 -16.52 -0.03
CA CYS A 145 4.82 -16.41 0.91
C CYS A 145 4.48 -15.59 2.15
N MET A 146 3.36 -14.84 2.13
CA MET A 146 2.92 -14.02 3.25
C MET A 146 2.40 -14.87 4.41
N VAL A 147 2.66 -14.40 5.64
CA VAL A 147 2.24 -15.13 6.85
C VAL A 147 0.71 -15.18 6.97
N GLY A 148 -0.01 -14.15 6.49
CA GLY A 148 -1.48 -14.17 6.44
C GLY A 148 -2.09 -15.38 5.70
N PHE A 149 -1.34 -15.99 4.77
CA PHE A 149 -1.70 -17.25 4.14
C PHE A 149 -1.22 -18.46 4.95
N SER A 150 0.06 -18.46 5.32
CA SER A 150 0.73 -19.64 5.87
C SER A 150 0.36 -19.93 7.33
N CYS A 151 -0.13 -18.94 8.09
CA CYS A 151 -0.59 -19.16 9.46
C CYS A 151 -1.99 -19.80 9.55
N ALA A 152 -2.78 -19.76 8.47
CA ALA A 152 -4.15 -20.26 8.48
C ALA A 152 -4.25 -21.79 8.28
N MET A 153 -3.32 -22.38 7.53
CA MET A 153 -3.33 -23.79 7.17
C MET A 153 -1.92 -24.26 6.78
N GLU A 154 -1.59 -25.53 7.09
CA GLU A 154 -0.35 -26.16 6.62
C GLU A 154 -0.21 -26.06 5.10
N ARG A 155 0.98 -25.67 4.62
CA ARG A 155 1.21 -25.33 3.21
C ARG A 155 0.87 -26.46 2.24
N GLU A 156 1.17 -27.72 2.60
CA GLU A 156 0.84 -28.90 1.81
C GLU A 156 -0.66 -29.00 1.48
N LYS A 157 -1.51 -28.59 2.43
CA LYS A 157 -2.96 -28.53 2.25
C LYS A 157 -3.43 -27.21 1.67
N ALA A 158 -2.85 -26.09 2.11
CA ALA A 158 -3.26 -24.76 1.70
C ALA A 158 -3.07 -24.51 0.20
N VAL A 159 -1.97 -25.00 -0.39
CA VAL A 159 -1.63 -24.82 -1.81
C VAL A 159 -2.73 -25.37 -2.73
N PRO A 160 -3.11 -26.66 -2.69
CA PRO A 160 -4.19 -27.19 -3.51
C PRO A 160 -5.56 -26.64 -3.08
N TYR A 161 -5.78 -26.40 -1.78
CA TYR A 161 -7.05 -25.92 -1.27
C TYR A 161 -7.35 -24.47 -1.70
N ALA A 162 -6.36 -23.62 -1.90
CA ALA A 162 -6.60 -22.28 -2.44
C ALA A 162 -7.28 -22.30 -3.81
N ILE A 163 -6.93 -23.27 -4.67
CA ILE A 163 -7.61 -23.47 -5.95
C ILE A 163 -8.99 -24.09 -5.73
N GLU A 164 -9.12 -25.10 -4.87
CA GLU A 164 -10.42 -25.68 -4.55
C GLU A 164 -11.39 -24.65 -3.95
N ALA A 165 -10.91 -23.76 -3.09
CA ALA A 165 -11.71 -22.70 -2.48
C ALA A 165 -12.26 -21.70 -3.50
N GLY A 166 -11.61 -21.53 -4.68
CA GLY A 166 -12.13 -20.71 -5.75
C GLY A 166 -11.13 -19.79 -6.46
N CYS A 167 -9.86 -19.77 -6.05
CA CYS A 167 -8.80 -19.09 -6.82
C CYS A 167 -8.51 -19.87 -8.12
N ASP A 168 -8.14 -19.16 -9.18
CA ASP A 168 -7.79 -19.78 -10.46
C ASP A 168 -6.28 -19.85 -10.66
N MET A 169 -5.52 -18.91 -10.07
CA MET A 169 -4.06 -18.90 -10.13
C MET A 169 -3.46 -18.72 -8.74
N PHE A 170 -2.40 -19.45 -8.50
CA PHE A 170 -1.59 -19.39 -7.31
C PHE A 170 -0.40 -18.46 -7.54
N LEU A 171 -0.26 -17.41 -6.76
CA LEU A 171 0.73 -16.37 -6.95
C LEU A 171 1.75 -16.36 -5.82
N PHE A 172 2.88 -16.28 -6.12
CA PHE A 172 4.28 -16.49 -5.79
C PHE A 172 4.48 -17.80 -5.01
N ASN A 173 5.25 -18.65 -5.62
CA ASN A 173 5.73 -19.87 -4.99
C ASN A 173 6.75 -19.53 -3.90
N LYS A 174 6.72 -20.26 -2.79
CA LYS A 174 7.79 -20.26 -1.81
C LYS A 174 8.99 -21.04 -2.32
N ASP A 175 8.69 -22.24 -2.81
CA ASP A 175 9.57 -23.12 -3.57
C ASP A 175 8.76 -23.73 -4.70
N LEU A 176 9.24 -23.63 -5.93
CA LEU A 176 8.46 -24.05 -7.10
C LEU A 176 8.22 -25.56 -7.14
N ASP A 177 9.25 -26.33 -6.85
CA ASP A 177 9.19 -27.80 -6.94
C ASP A 177 8.35 -28.37 -5.78
N GLU A 178 8.46 -27.78 -4.60
CA GLU A 178 7.67 -28.13 -3.43
C GLU A 178 6.19 -27.82 -3.65
N ASP A 179 5.85 -26.59 -4.05
CA ASP A 179 4.46 -26.16 -4.28
C ASP A 179 3.82 -26.95 -5.44
N TYR A 180 4.59 -27.30 -6.48
CA TYR A 180 4.11 -28.17 -7.55
C TYR A 180 3.77 -29.57 -7.02
N ARG A 181 4.63 -30.15 -6.17
CA ARG A 181 4.37 -31.46 -5.55
C ARG A 181 3.13 -31.39 -4.65
N TYR A 182 2.95 -30.34 -3.87
CA TYR A 182 1.76 -30.16 -3.04
C TYR A 182 0.49 -30.05 -3.87
N MET A 183 0.53 -29.30 -4.97
CA MET A 183 -0.61 -29.19 -5.89
C MET A 183 -0.96 -30.56 -6.50
N LEU A 184 0.02 -31.29 -7.00
CA LEU A 184 -0.16 -32.61 -7.60
C LEU A 184 -0.68 -33.66 -6.57
N ASN A 185 -0.11 -33.66 -5.37
CA ASN A 185 -0.55 -34.53 -4.30
C ASN A 185 -1.97 -34.18 -3.85
N GLY A 186 -2.29 -32.91 -3.72
CA GLY A 186 -3.65 -32.45 -3.37
C GLY A 186 -4.70 -32.89 -4.39
N TYR A 187 -4.37 -32.84 -5.70
CA TYR A 187 -5.22 -33.40 -6.74
C TYR A 187 -5.40 -34.91 -6.59
N ARG A 188 -4.32 -35.67 -6.39
CA ARG A 188 -4.37 -37.12 -6.21
C ARG A 188 -5.13 -37.57 -4.95
N GLN A 189 -5.10 -36.76 -3.91
CA GLN A 189 -5.79 -37.04 -2.63
C GLN A 189 -7.23 -36.48 -2.60
N GLY A 190 -7.68 -35.81 -3.67
CA GLY A 190 -9.02 -35.24 -3.75
C GLY A 190 -9.23 -33.96 -2.94
N ILE A 191 -8.16 -33.30 -2.50
CA ILE A 191 -8.23 -31.93 -1.91
C ILE A 191 -8.60 -30.93 -3.01
N LEU A 192 -8.04 -31.09 -4.20
CA LEU A 192 -8.38 -30.33 -5.41
C LEU A 192 -9.17 -31.24 -6.34
N SER A 193 -10.43 -30.88 -6.59
CA SER A 193 -11.30 -31.63 -7.51
C SER A 193 -10.94 -31.38 -8.97
N GLU A 194 -11.15 -32.40 -9.83
CA GLU A 194 -10.95 -32.28 -11.28
C GLU A 194 -11.81 -31.17 -11.88
N GLN A 195 -13.08 -31.08 -11.47
CA GLN A 195 -13.98 -30.03 -11.92
C GLN A 195 -13.39 -28.65 -11.64
N ARG A 196 -12.88 -28.42 -10.41
CA ARG A 196 -12.34 -27.10 -10.03
C ARG A 196 -11.05 -26.77 -10.77
N LEU A 197 -10.23 -27.78 -10.98
CA LEU A 197 -8.99 -27.65 -11.78
C LEU A 197 -9.31 -27.24 -13.22
N ASP A 198 -10.27 -27.91 -13.87
CA ASP A 198 -10.71 -27.59 -15.23
C ASP A 198 -11.31 -26.19 -15.33
N GLU A 199 -12.11 -25.77 -14.36
CA GLU A 199 -12.63 -24.39 -14.31
C GLU A 199 -11.51 -23.35 -14.21
N ALA A 200 -10.47 -23.61 -13.41
CA ALA A 200 -9.33 -22.70 -13.27
C ALA A 200 -8.52 -22.61 -14.58
N ILE A 201 -8.19 -23.77 -15.15
CA ILE A 201 -7.45 -23.83 -16.43
C ILE A 201 -8.23 -23.16 -17.54
N THR A 202 -9.54 -23.38 -17.62
CA THR A 202 -10.41 -22.75 -18.61
C THR A 202 -10.35 -21.20 -18.51
N ARG A 203 -10.45 -20.62 -17.32
CA ARG A 203 -10.34 -19.16 -17.12
C ARG A 203 -8.96 -18.64 -17.47
N ILE A 204 -7.90 -19.36 -17.10
CA ILE A 204 -6.51 -18.99 -17.44
C ILE A 204 -6.33 -18.95 -18.95
N LEU A 205 -6.75 -20.01 -19.65
CA LEU A 205 -6.61 -20.11 -21.10
C LEU A 205 -7.50 -19.11 -21.83
N ALA A 206 -8.73 -18.92 -21.37
CA ALA A 206 -9.64 -17.91 -21.93
C ALA A 206 -9.08 -16.49 -21.80
N THR A 207 -8.48 -16.16 -20.64
CA THR A 207 -7.83 -14.88 -20.40
C THR A 207 -6.64 -14.65 -21.33
N LYS A 208 -5.77 -15.67 -21.47
CA LYS A 208 -4.64 -15.62 -22.41
C LYS A 208 -5.10 -15.51 -23.86
N ALA A 209 -6.19 -16.20 -24.22
CA ALA A 209 -6.77 -16.13 -25.55
C ALA A 209 -7.38 -14.77 -25.87
N ALA A 210 -8.07 -14.15 -24.91
CA ALA A 210 -8.63 -12.81 -25.05
C ALA A 210 -7.56 -11.74 -25.32
N LEU A 211 -6.35 -11.91 -24.79
CA LEU A 211 -5.19 -11.06 -25.07
C LEU A 211 -4.47 -11.41 -26.38
N GLY A 212 -4.88 -12.46 -27.06
CA GLY A 212 -4.26 -12.94 -28.29
C GLY A 212 -2.85 -13.50 -28.10
N LEU A 213 -2.46 -13.89 -26.86
CA LEU A 213 -1.09 -14.31 -26.57
C LEU A 213 -0.65 -15.54 -27.37
N TYR A 214 -1.55 -16.43 -27.71
CA TYR A 214 -1.26 -17.63 -28.52
C TYR A 214 -0.91 -17.33 -29.99
N LYS A 215 -1.19 -16.10 -30.44
CA LYS A 215 -0.87 -15.64 -31.81
C LYS A 215 0.45 -14.88 -31.87
N LYS A 216 0.99 -14.47 -30.71
CA LYS A 216 2.21 -13.66 -30.66
C LYS A 216 3.45 -14.54 -30.68
N ALA A 217 4.43 -14.17 -31.49
CA ALA A 217 5.76 -14.75 -31.40
C ALA A 217 6.42 -14.33 -30.06
N LYS A 218 7.37 -15.13 -29.57
CA LYS A 218 8.10 -14.84 -28.35
C LYS A 218 8.78 -13.46 -28.39
N SER A 219 9.29 -13.06 -29.52
CA SER A 219 9.90 -11.74 -29.76
C SER A 219 8.92 -10.56 -29.65
N GLU A 220 7.63 -10.81 -29.83
CA GLU A 220 6.59 -9.78 -29.68
C GLU A 220 6.10 -9.64 -28.24
N ILE A 221 6.39 -10.62 -27.38
CA ILE A 221 6.02 -10.62 -25.96
C ILE A 221 7.11 -9.97 -25.10
N VAL A 222 8.38 -10.16 -25.50
CA VAL A 222 9.53 -9.60 -24.81
C VAL A 222 9.93 -8.28 -25.47
N PRO A 223 9.85 -7.14 -24.75
CA PRO A 223 10.21 -5.85 -25.34
C PRO A 223 11.70 -5.80 -25.69
N THR A 224 12.02 -5.15 -26.79
CA THR A 224 13.40 -4.87 -27.19
C THR A 224 14.02 -3.78 -26.29
N GLU A 225 15.35 -3.69 -26.27
CA GLU A 225 16.05 -2.59 -25.55
C GLU A 225 15.61 -1.22 -26.05
N GLU A 226 15.31 -1.10 -27.34
CA GLU A 226 14.82 0.15 -27.93
C GLU A 226 13.41 0.50 -27.41
N ALA A 227 12.52 -0.48 -27.33
CA ALA A 227 11.19 -0.28 -26.74
C ALA A 227 11.26 0.14 -25.27
N LEU A 228 12.27 -0.28 -24.52
CA LEU A 228 12.49 0.12 -23.14
C LEU A 228 12.96 1.58 -22.98
N ARG A 229 13.45 2.22 -24.05
CA ARG A 229 13.89 3.65 -24.00
C ARG A 229 12.75 4.62 -23.71
N VAL A 230 11.51 4.23 -23.95
CA VAL A 230 10.34 5.04 -23.57
C VAL A 230 10.24 5.19 -22.05
N MET A 231 10.77 4.23 -21.30
CA MET A 231 10.80 4.32 -19.83
C MET A 231 11.72 5.46 -19.41
N ARG A 232 11.21 6.32 -18.51
CA ARG A 232 11.88 7.53 -18.05
C ARG A 232 12.20 8.56 -19.16
N SER A 233 11.39 8.58 -20.22
CA SER A 233 11.45 9.66 -21.20
C SER A 233 11.23 11.02 -20.53
N ASP A 234 11.59 12.10 -21.22
CA ASP A 234 11.39 13.47 -20.71
C ASP A 234 9.92 13.76 -20.38
N GLU A 235 9.00 13.16 -21.15
CA GLU A 235 7.57 13.21 -20.90
C GLU A 235 7.20 12.53 -19.59
N HIS A 236 7.68 11.32 -19.31
CA HIS A 236 7.46 10.61 -18.05
C HIS A 236 8.03 11.38 -16.85
N VAL A 237 9.22 12.00 -17.03
CA VAL A 237 9.82 12.86 -15.99
C VAL A 237 8.98 14.10 -15.75
N THR A 238 8.41 14.68 -16.80
CA THR A 238 7.52 15.82 -16.69
C THR A 238 6.24 15.47 -15.93
N TRP A 239 5.57 14.39 -16.29
CA TRP A 239 4.38 13.91 -15.56
C TRP A 239 4.66 13.60 -14.08
N ALA A 240 5.80 13.01 -13.78
CA ALA A 240 6.21 12.77 -12.40
C ALA A 240 6.39 14.07 -11.61
N LYS A 241 6.99 15.11 -12.21
CA LYS A 241 7.15 16.43 -11.59
C LYS A 241 5.81 17.14 -11.40
N GLU A 242 4.95 17.11 -12.41
CA GLU A 242 3.61 17.71 -12.34
C GLU A 242 2.77 17.05 -11.24
N SER A 243 2.77 15.70 -11.19
CA SER A 243 2.07 14.93 -10.16
C SER A 243 2.59 15.25 -8.76
N ALA A 244 3.93 15.31 -8.60
CA ALA A 244 4.55 15.65 -7.32
C ALA A 244 4.20 17.08 -6.89
N ASN A 245 4.21 18.04 -7.81
CA ASN A 245 3.85 19.43 -7.52
C ASN A 245 2.36 19.56 -7.14
N ALA A 246 1.47 18.84 -7.84
CA ALA A 246 0.04 18.85 -7.54
C ALA A 246 -0.28 18.18 -6.20
N ALA A 247 0.55 17.23 -5.75
CA ALA A 247 0.36 16.53 -4.48
C ALA A 247 0.80 17.34 -3.26
N VAL A 248 1.57 18.43 -3.43
CA VAL A 248 1.98 19.29 -2.30
C VAL A 248 0.76 19.95 -1.68
N THR A 249 0.50 19.63 -0.42
CA THR A 249 -0.68 20.09 0.31
C THR A 249 -0.28 20.88 1.53
N LEU A 250 -0.71 22.15 1.61
CA LEU A 250 -0.58 22.97 2.81
C LEU A 250 -1.70 22.61 3.78
N VAL A 251 -1.37 21.91 4.86
CA VAL A 251 -2.37 21.46 5.84
C VAL A 251 -2.64 22.53 6.90
N LYS A 252 -1.59 23.26 7.32
CA LYS A 252 -1.70 24.27 8.38
C LYS A 252 -0.53 25.27 8.26
N ASP A 253 -0.82 26.56 8.34
CA ASP A 253 0.18 27.64 8.47
C ASP A 253 -0.35 28.74 9.40
N THR A 254 -0.45 28.43 10.70
CA THR A 254 -0.93 29.38 11.72
C THR A 254 0.08 30.47 12.01
N GLN A 255 1.36 30.20 11.81
CA GLN A 255 2.45 31.14 12.02
C GLN A 255 2.70 32.06 10.81
N LYS A 256 2.04 31.78 9.67
CA LYS A 256 2.17 32.54 8.41
C LYS A 256 3.63 32.71 7.98
N ILE A 257 4.40 31.62 8.04
CA ILE A 257 5.82 31.62 7.69
C ILE A 257 6.07 31.41 6.19
N LEU A 258 5.08 30.92 5.46
CA LEU A 258 5.18 30.71 4.02
C LEU A 258 4.79 31.97 3.22
N PRO A 259 5.48 32.23 2.08
CA PRO A 259 6.67 31.53 1.60
C PRO A 259 7.90 31.86 2.45
N LEU A 260 8.79 30.85 2.62
CA LEU A 260 10.06 31.05 3.32
C LEU A 260 10.92 32.09 2.61
N SER A 261 11.63 32.91 3.38
CA SER A 261 12.52 33.93 2.82
C SER A 261 13.81 34.04 3.66
N PRO A 262 14.99 33.90 3.05
CA PRO A 262 16.27 34.03 3.77
C PRO A 262 16.53 35.46 4.30
N ARG A 263 15.72 36.44 3.87
CA ARG A 263 15.75 37.79 4.44
C ARG A 263 15.08 37.89 5.81
N LYS A 264 14.14 36.95 6.11
CA LYS A 264 13.39 36.96 7.37
C LYS A 264 13.86 35.87 8.33
N THR A 265 14.18 34.69 7.79
CA THR A 265 14.54 33.47 8.54
C THR A 265 15.75 32.84 7.87
N LYS A 266 16.94 33.35 8.14
CA LYS A 266 18.16 32.95 7.43
C LYS A 266 18.75 31.65 7.93
N LYS A 267 18.82 31.50 9.27
CA LYS A 267 19.47 30.37 9.93
C LYS A 267 18.45 29.26 10.18
N VAL A 268 18.63 28.15 9.48
CA VAL A 268 17.70 27.01 9.53
C VAL A 268 18.36 25.81 10.20
N LEU A 269 17.72 25.27 11.22
CA LEU A 269 18.02 23.94 11.72
C LEU A 269 17.17 22.94 10.96
N LEU A 270 17.78 21.99 10.28
CA LEU A 270 17.13 20.96 9.48
C LEU A 270 17.29 19.60 10.11
N GLU A 271 16.18 18.90 10.31
CA GLU A 271 16.14 17.59 10.94
C GLU A 271 15.31 16.62 10.11
N ILE A 272 15.74 15.36 10.03
CA ILE A 272 14.98 14.29 9.42
C ILE A 272 14.59 13.24 10.45
N MET A 273 13.34 12.81 10.39
CA MET A 273 12.76 11.81 11.29
C MET A 273 12.22 10.64 10.47
N GLY A 274 12.40 9.45 10.98
CA GLY A 274 11.95 8.22 10.34
C GLY A 274 13.10 7.22 10.20
N ASP A 275 12.74 6.01 9.78
CA ASP A 275 13.64 4.86 9.71
C ASP A 275 14.01 4.46 8.27
N PHE A 276 13.79 5.35 7.31
CA PHE A 276 13.93 5.02 5.90
C PHE A 276 15.40 5.08 5.44
N PRO A 277 15.90 4.07 4.70
CA PRO A 277 17.30 4.02 4.26
C PRO A 277 17.75 5.20 3.40
N SER A 278 16.82 5.94 2.83
CA SER A 278 17.09 7.12 1.99
C SER A 278 17.21 8.43 2.77
N ASN A 279 17.13 8.41 4.10
CA ASN A 279 17.09 9.62 4.92
C ASN A 279 18.26 10.56 4.62
N GLU A 280 19.47 10.03 4.54
CA GLU A 280 20.67 10.81 4.27
C GLU A 280 20.59 11.56 2.92
N ARG A 281 20.15 10.88 1.87
CA ARG A 281 19.97 11.48 0.54
C ARG A 281 18.86 12.52 0.51
N VAL A 282 17.76 12.28 1.22
CA VAL A 282 16.63 13.22 1.32
C VAL A 282 17.07 14.47 2.04
N LEU A 283 17.72 14.31 3.20
CA LEU A 283 18.22 15.41 4.01
C LEU A 283 19.18 16.31 3.22
N GLU A 284 20.15 15.72 2.52
CA GLU A 284 21.10 16.46 1.69
C GLU A 284 20.43 17.16 0.51
N SER A 285 19.42 16.55 -0.09
CA SER A 285 18.62 17.20 -1.16
C SER A 285 17.89 18.44 -0.67
N PHE A 286 17.30 18.40 0.53
CA PHE A 286 16.66 19.57 1.15
C PHE A 286 17.69 20.63 1.51
N ARG A 287 18.81 20.25 2.16
CA ARG A 287 19.90 21.15 2.51
C ARG A 287 20.42 21.91 1.29
N SER A 288 20.77 21.19 0.23
CA SER A 288 21.31 21.79 -1.00
C SER A 288 20.37 22.79 -1.64
N LYS A 289 19.06 22.50 -1.66
CA LYS A 289 18.05 23.42 -2.20
C LYS A 289 17.91 24.67 -1.35
N LEU A 290 17.83 24.54 -0.03
CA LEU A 290 17.73 25.68 0.87
C LEU A 290 18.99 26.56 0.80
N VAL A 291 20.18 25.96 0.77
CA VAL A 291 21.45 26.69 0.61
C VAL A 291 21.48 27.45 -0.72
N LYS A 292 21.01 26.85 -1.81
CA LYS A 292 20.90 27.50 -3.12
C LYS A 292 20.00 28.75 -3.09
N GLU A 293 18.94 28.70 -2.28
CA GLU A 293 18.03 29.85 -2.09
C GLU A 293 18.56 30.88 -1.08
N GLY A 294 19.76 30.67 -0.52
CA GLY A 294 20.45 31.62 0.34
C GLY A 294 20.23 31.44 1.85
N PHE A 295 19.72 30.30 2.28
CA PHE A 295 19.62 29.96 3.69
C PHE A 295 20.94 29.40 4.24
N ASP A 296 21.24 29.69 5.51
CA ASP A 296 22.31 29.06 6.28
C ASP A 296 21.73 27.84 6.99
N VAL A 297 22.08 26.64 6.52
CA VAL A 297 21.45 25.38 6.98
C VAL A 297 22.41 24.59 7.85
N THR A 298 22.00 24.34 9.08
CA THR A 298 22.64 23.38 10.01
C THR A 298 21.80 22.11 10.05
N ILE A 299 22.44 20.96 9.86
CA ILE A 299 21.80 19.68 10.06
C ILE A 299 21.84 19.34 11.55
N TYR A 300 20.70 18.89 12.10
CA TYR A 300 20.65 18.35 13.45
C TYR A 300 21.33 16.98 13.47
N GLU A 301 22.32 16.84 14.36
CA GLU A 301 23.02 15.58 14.60
C GLU A 301 22.64 15.06 15.99
N PRO A 302 21.83 13.99 16.09
CA PRO A 302 21.36 13.47 17.38
C PRO A 302 22.46 13.11 18.38
N GLU A 303 23.62 12.70 17.85
CA GLU A 303 24.78 12.30 18.63
C GLU A 303 25.63 13.49 19.11
N ASN A 304 25.37 14.67 18.56
CA ASN A 304 26.09 15.88 18.94
C ASN A 304 25.47 16.47 20.22
N PHE A 305 26.09 16.16 21.34
CA PHE A 305 25.69 16.58 22.67
C PHE A 305 25.61 18.10 22.86
N GLU A 306 26.36 18.87 22.09
CA GLU A 306 26.32 20.32 22.13
C GLU A 306 24.99 20.91 21.67
N THR A 307 24.39 20.32 20.64
CA THR A 307 23.06 20.79 20.13
C THR A 307 21.91 20.45 21.06
N ALA A 308 22.07 19.44 21.91
CA ALA A 308 21.04 19.02 22.87
C ALA A 308 21.01 19.89 24.15
N LYS A 309 22.07 20.66 24.40
CA LYS A 309 22.26 21.47 25.63
C LYS A 309 22.03 22.95 25.47
N PHE A 310 21.50 23.41 24.34
CA PHE A 310 21.25 24.83 24.16
C PHE A 310 20.28 25.38 25.21
N ASP A 311 20.68 26.40 25.92
CA ASP A 311 19.73 27.28 26.58
C ASP A 311 18.92 28.06 25.55
N VAL A 312 17.75 28.56 25.96
CA VAL A 312 16.82 29.27 25.08
C VAL A 312 17.49 30.46 24.38
N GLY A 313 18.34 31.20 25.10
CA GLY A 313 19.01 32.40 24.56
C GLY A 313 20.00 32.05 23.46
N THR A 314 20.79 30.99 23.67
CA THR A 314 21.75 30.48 22.68
C THR A 314 21.03 29.91 21.47
N PHE A 315 19.97 29.13 21.66
CA PHE A 315 19.17 28.59 20.58
C PHE A 315 18.59 29.69 19.69
N LYS A 316 18.03 30.74 20.30
CA LYS A 316 17.46 31.89 19.58
C LYS A 316 18.49 32.68 18.77
N LYS A 317 19.75 32.71 19.18
CA LYS A 317 20.84 33.33 18.42
C LYS A 317 21.33 32.46 17.27
N SER A 318 21.22 31.14 17.44
CA SER A 318 21.72 30.16 16.48
C SER A 318 20.76 29.89 15.34
N TYR A 319 19.46 29.90 15.59
CA TYR A 319 18.44 29.50 14.60
C TYR A 319 17.25 30.46 14.54
N ASP A 320 16.78 30.72 13.31
CA ASP A 320 15.58 31.52 13.04
C ASP A 320 14.36 30.64 12.75
N LEU A 321 14.58 29.42 12.25
CA LEU A 321 13.57 28.46 11.83
C LEU A 321 14.07 27.04 12.05
N VAL A 322 13.18 26.15 12.47
CA VAL A 322 13.44 24.70 12.49
C VAL A 322 12.53 24.01 11.50
N ILE A 323 13.12 23.14 10.67
CA ILE A 323 12.39 22.33 9.69
C ILE A 323 12.58 20.85 10.04
N TYR A 324 11.48 20.19 10.35
CA TYR A 324 11.40 18.74 10.49
C TYR A 324 10.95 18.11 9.19
N ILE A 325 11.64 17.08 8.74
CA ILE A 325 11.26 16.24 7.61
C ILE A 325 10.83 14.87 8.15
N GLY A 326 9.55 14.56 8.08
CA GLY A 326 9.02 13.25 8.41
C GLY A 326 9.11 12.32 7.21
N ASN A 327 10.08 11.39 7.22
CA ASN A 327 10.28 10.39 6.17
C ASN A 327 9.95 9.00 6.70
N VAL A 328 8.65 8.78 6.94
CA VAL A 328 8.09 7.52 7.44
C VAL A 328 7.38 6.81 6.31
N GLU A 329 7.93 5.69 5.88
CA GLU A 329 7.37 4.93 4.76
C GLU A 329 6.30 3.93 5.22
N ASN A 330 5.19 3.90 4.49
CA ASN A 330 4.27 2.76 4.51
C ASN A 330 4.88 1.61 3.72
N ALA A 331 5.10 0.49 4.37
CA ALA A 331 5.69 -0.68 3.75
C ALA A 331 5.12 -1.96 4.35
N SER A 332 5.23 -3.05 3.61
CA SER A 332 4.97 -4.39 4.13
C SER A 332 5.94 -4.77 5.25
N ASN A 333 5.51 -5.66 6.11
CA ASN A 333 6.23 -6.16 7.27
C ASN A 333 6.48 -5.10 8.38
N LYS A 334 5.64 -4.07 8.43
CA LYS A 334 5.62 -3.10 9.52
C LYS A 334 4.40 -3.30 10.41
N VAL A 335 4.59 -3.13 11.71
CA VAL A 335 3.50 -3.22 12.70
C VAL A 335 2.87 -1.86 12.94
N THR A 336 3.64 -0.80 12.84
CA THR A 336 3.19 0.58 13.06
C THR A 336 3.97 1.56 12.18
N ASN A 337 3.30 2.67 11.83
CA ASN A 337 3.93 3.85 11.23
C ASN A 337 3.86 4.99 12.23
N ARG A 338 4.92 5.19 13.00
CA ARG A 338 4.99 6.23 14.03
C ARG A 338 6.27 7.05 13.90
N LEU A 339 6.17 8.33 14.24
CA LEU A 339 7.35 9.15 14.47
C LEU A 339 7.97 8.76 15.81
N SER A 340 9.28 8.58 15.81
CA SER A 340 10.05 8.38 17.03
C SER A 340 10.92 9.60 17.26
N TRP A 341 10.82 10.17 18.47
CA TRP A 341 11.69 11.23 18.90
C TRP A 341 13.02 10.62 19.42
N TYR A 342 14.12 11.22 19.04
CA TYR A 342 15.42 10.77 19.54
C TYR A 342 15.51 11.03 21.04
N THR A 343 15.92 10.02 21.78
CA THR A 343 15.98 10.08 23.25
C THR A 343 17.42 9.84 23.71
N PHE A 344 17.94 10.78 24.48
CA PHE A 344 19.24 10.66 25.13
C PHE A 344 19.04 10.87 26.63
N TRP A 345 19.54 9.94 27.45
CA TRP A 345 19.36 9.98 28.92
C TRP A 345 17.89 10.13 29.39
N GLY A 346 16.96 9.53 28.67
CA GLY A 346 15.54 9.59 28.99
C GLY A 346 14.81 10.88 28.60
N ASN A 347 15.50 11.84 28.01
CA ASN A 347 14.91 13.07 27.50
C ASN A 347 14.87 13.04 25.98
N GLY A 348 13.77 13.51 25.38
CA GLY A 348 13.67 13.74 23.94
C GLY A 348 14.54 14.92 23.55
N ASN A 349 15.58 14.68 22.78
CA ASN A 349 16.53 15.73 22.42
C ASN A 349 16.07 16.60 21.25
N ASN A 350 15.22 16.05 20.41
CA ASN A 350 14.73 16.69 19.19
C ASN A 350 13.24 17.08 19.25
N VAL A 351 12.62 16.95 20.41
CA VAL A 351 11.26 17.48 20.58
C VAL A 351 11.25 18.99 20.44
N PRO A 352 10.21 19.60 19.86
CA PRO A 352 10.18 21.03 19.57
C PRO A 352 9.89 21.88 20.84
N TRP A 353 10.71 21.74 21.89
CA TRP A 353 10.58 22.49 23.13
C TRP A 353 10.67 24.01 22.94
N PHE A 354 11.23 24.43 21.84
CA PHE A 354 11.46 25.83 21.44
C PHE A 354 10.31 26.40 20.60
N VAL A 355 9.21 25.68 20.38
CA VAL A 355 8.12 26.07 19.47
C VAL A 355 7.46 27.42 19.80
N ALA A 356 7.49 27.84 21.06
CA ALA A 356 7.06 29.16 21.47
C ALA A 356 8.09 30.28 21.18
N GLU A 357 9.33 29.91 20.94
CA GLU A 357 10.48 30.83 20.77
C GLU A 357 10.86 31.03 19.31
N ARG A 358 10.70 30.03 18.48
CA ARG A 358 11.05 30.02 17.06
C ARG A 358 10.00 29.31 16.22
N PRO A 359 9.77 29.78 14.99
CA PRO A 359 8.91 29.10 14.04
C PRO A 359 9.37 27.66 13.78
N VAL A 360 8.40 26.78 13.63
CA VAL A 360 8.62 25.37 13.29
C VAL A 360 7.82 25.01 12.06
N MET A 361 8.45 24.34 11.12
CA MET A 361 7.84 23.77 9.93
C MET A 361 7.99 22.26 9.95
N PHE A 362 6.92 21.54 9.65
CA PHE A 362 6.97 20.08 9.48
C PHE A 362 6.58 19.71 8.05
N ILE A 363 7.42 18.90 7.42
CA ILE A 363 7.21 18.39 6.06
C ILE A 363 7.03 16.87 6.14
N SER A 364 5.85 16.37 5.84
CA SER A 364 5.61 14.93 5.70
C SER A 364 5.83 14.49 4.25
N LEU A 365 6.73 13.55 3.99
CA LEU A 365 7.08 13.12 2.64
C LEU A 365 6.26 11.95 2.14
N ALA A 366 6.00 10.97 2.98
CA ALA A 366 5.44 9.70 2.53
C ALA A 366 4.11 9.36 3.19
N ASN A 367 3.93 9.73 4.46
CA ASN A 367 2.77 9.28 5.23
C ASN A 367 2.05 10.45 5.91
N PRO A 368 0.80 10.77 5.53
CA PRO A 368 0.02 11.82 6.19
C PRO A 368 -0.23 11.55 7.68
N VAL A 369 -0.11 10.31 8.14
CA VAL A 369 -0.19 9.96 9.58
C VAL A 369 0.86 10.68 10.41
N SER A 370 2.04 10.96 9.88
CA SER A 370 3.07 11.75 10.55
C SER A 370 2.55 13.11 11.02
N TYR A 371 1.58 13.68 10.30
CA TYR A 371 0.94 14.95 10.64
C TYR A 371 -0.01 14.82 11.84
N THR A 372 -0.70 13.70 12.02
CA THR A 372 -1.66 13.53 13.11
C THR A 372 -1.01 13.47 14.49
N HIS A 373 0.27 13.11 14.56
CA HIS A 373 1.06 13.09 15.78
C HIS A 373 1.56 14.48 16.22
N LEU A 374 1.41 15.48 15.36
CA LEU A 374 1.83 16.86 15.61
C LEU A 374 0.66 17.81 15.88
N ARG A 375 -0.55 17.27 16.08
CA ARG A 375 -1.70 18.02 16.59
C ARG A 375 -1.47 18.33 18.08
N ALA A 376 -0.68 19.33 18.38
CA ALA A 376 -0.67 20.03 19.66
C ALA A 376 -0.92 21.51 19.42
#